data_5e56100355ba9a6ef7f5b0c3cd413aee
#
_entry.id   5e56100355ba9a6ef7f5b0c3cd413aee
#
_cell.length_a   1.000
_cell.length_b   1.000
_cell.length_c   1.000
_cell.angle_alpha   90.00
_cell.angle_beta   90.00
_cell.angle_gamma   90.00
#
_symmetry.space_group_name_H-M   'P 1'
#
loop_
_entity.id
_entity.type
_entity.pdbx_description
1 polymer ?
#
loop_
_entity_poly.entity_id
_entity_poly.type
_entity_poly.pdbx_seq_one_letter_code
_entity_poly.pdbx_strand_id
1 'polypeptide(L)'
;ELNTVSKMFCGCANNFGSEPNTNVCPTCLGLPGSLPAVNRKAVESSIAIGLALDCQIASNGRFARQNYFYPDLAKNFQTSQFDGPIAFEGEISIELETGEVFMVPIERAHMEEDAGKLTHVGGATGRIQGAEYSLVDYNRAGVPLVEIVTKPIYGALDKAPELAATYV
;
A
#
# COMPACT_ATOMS: atom_id res chain seq x y z
N GLU A 1 4.40 -3.72 -0.76
CA GLU A 1 4.11 -3.91 -2.21
C GLU A 1 3.93 -5.39 -2.54
N LEU A 2 3.05 -5.69 -3.50
CA LEU A 2 2.84 -7.05 -3.96
C LEU A 2 3.70 -7.33 -5.21
N ASN A 3 4.34 -8.48 -5.23
CA ASN A 3 5.12 -8.94 -6.39
C ASN A 3 4.18 -9.54 -7.46
N THR A 4 3.69 -8.68 -8.34
CA THR A 4 2.82 -9.04 -9.47
C THR A 4 3.51 -8.69 -10.78
N VAL A 5 3.10 -9.31 -11.89
CA VAL A 5 3.66 -9.02 -13.22
C VAL A 5 3.23 -7.64 -13.73
N SER A 6 2.01 -7.21 -13.36
CA SER A 6 1.44 -5.93 -13.77
C SER A 6 0.92 -5.12 -12.59
N LYS A 7 0.71 -3.84 -12.81
CA LYS A 7 0.12 -2.91 -11.82
C LYS A 7 -1.29 -3.32 -11.40
N MET A 8 -1.81 -2.64 -10.37
CA MET A 8 -3.09 -2.97 -9.71
C MET A 8 -4.28 -2.88 -10.65
N PHE A 9 -4.33 -1.86 -11.51
CA PHE A 9 -5.51 -1.54 -12.32
C PHE A 9 -5.22 -1.41 -13.82
N CYS A 10 -4.02 -1.76 -14.28
CA CYS A 10 -3.65 -1.68 -15.69
C CYS A 10 -2.60 -2.74 -16.05
N GLY A 11 -2.31 -2.87 -17.35
CA GLY A 11 -1.33 -3.80 -17.88
C GLY A 11 0.14 -3.33 -17.86
N CYS A 12 0.45 -2.13 -17.33
CA CYS A 12 1.84 -1.71 -17.18
C CYS A 12 2.62 -2.68 -16.31
N ALA A 13 3.87 -2.96 -16.66
CA ALA A 13 4.70 -3.86 -15.89
C ALA A 13 4.93 -3.36 -14.46
N ASN A 14 4.95 -4.28 -13.50
CA ASN A 14 5.37 -3.99 -12.13
C ASN A 14 6.85 -4.34 -12.02
N ASN A 15 7.72 -3.42 -12.47
CA ASN A 15 9.17 -3.60 -12.49
C ASN A 15 9.88 -2.37 -11.95
N PHE A 16 11.07 -2.60 -11.41
CA PHE A 16 11.97 -1.57 -10.91
C PHE A 16 13.03 -1.20 -11.95
N GLY A 17 13.51 0.05 -11.89
CA GLY A 17 14.71 0.49 -12.60
C GLY A 17 14.50 0.90 -14.06
N SER A 18 13.25 1.04 -14.51
CA SER A 18 12.97 1.66 -15.80
C SER A 18 13.28 3.16 -15.77
N GLU A 19 13.60 3.75 -16.94
CA GLU A 19 13.72 5.21 -17.07
C GLU A 19 12.46 5.91 -16.58
N PRO A 20 12.58 7.05 -15.89
CA PRO A 20 11.44 7.74 -15.30
C PRO A 20 10.31 8.01 -16.29
N ASN A 21 9.08 7.76 -15.87
CA ASN A 21 7.85 7.98 -16.65
C ASN A 21 7.74 7.21 -17.97
N THR A 22 8.50 6.13 -18.17
CA THR A 22 8.41 5.30 -19.37
C THR A 22 7.45 4.11 -19.20
N ASN A 23 7.13 3.74 -17.97
CA ASN A 23 6.22 2.64 -17.64
C ASN A 23 4.89 3.17 -17.10
N VAL A 24 4.20 3.95 -17.93
CA VAL A 24 2.92 4.59 -17.62
C VAL A 24 1.92 4.43 -18.75
N CYS A 25 0.63 4.47 -18.43
CA CYS A 25 -0.45 4.41 -19.41
C CYS A 25 -1.61 5.37 -19.01
N PRO A 26 -2.59 5.59 -19.88
CA PRO A 26 -3.74 6.42 -19.55
C PRO A 26 -4.45 6.04 -18.25
N THR A 27 -4.51 4.74 -17.93
CA THR A 27 -5.19 4.26 -16.70
C THR A 27 -4.44 4.65 -15.44
N CYS A 28 -3.13 4.37 -15.33
CA CYS A 28 -2.37 4.75 -14.14
C CYS A 28 -2.13 6.25 -14.00
N LEU A 29 -2.24 7.01 -15.11
CA LEU A 29 -2.22 8.48 -15.10
C LEU A 29 -3.62 9.09 -14.88
N GLY A 30 -4.68 8.29 -14.88
CA GLY A 30 -6.04 8.78 -14.68
C GLY A 30 -6.58 9.66 -15.80
N LEU A 31 -6.15 9.43 -17.03
CA LEU A 31 -6.62 10.23 -18.16
C LEU A 31 -8.11 9.97 -18.46
N PRO A 32 -8.85 11.00 -18.95
CA PRO A 32 -10.26 10.86 -19.25
C PRO A 32 -10.56 9.70 -20.19
N GLY A 33 -11.60 8.93 -19.87
CA GLY A 33 -12.05 7.77 -20.64
C GLY A 33 -11.31 6.47 -20.37
N SER A 34 -10.22 6.48 -19.58
CA SER A 34 -9.56 5.25 -19.17
C SER A 34 -10.36 4.51 -18.09
N LEU A 35 -10.44 3.18 -18.21
CA LEU A 35 -11.15 2.32 -17.26
C LEU A 35 -10.16 1.38 -16.56
N PRO A 36 -10.15 1.35 -15.21
CA PRO A 36 -9.33 0.43 -14.46
C PRO A 36 -9.89 -1.01 -14.54
N ALA A 37 -8.98 -2.00 -14.59
CA ALA A 37 -9.32 -3.41 -14.47
C ALA A 37 -8.43 -4.03 -13.39
N VAL A 38 -9.05 -4.62 -12.35
CA VAL A 38 -8.34 -5.13 -11.19
C VAL A 38 -7.44 -6.32 -11.56
N ASN A 39 -6.24 -6.33 -11.00
CA ASN A 39 -5.28 -7.41 -11.16
C ASN A 39 -5.69 -8.61 -10.29
N ARG A 40 -6.05 -9.72 -10.93
CA ARG A 40 -6.47 -10.95 -10.26
C ARG A 40 -5.39 -11.47 -9.28
N LYS A 41 -4.11 -11.43 -9.67
CA LYS A 41 -3.02 -11.92 -8.81
C LYS A 41 -2.86 -11.07 -7.55
N ALA A 42 -3.11 -9.76 -7.64
CA ALA A 42 -3.11 -8.90 -6.47
C ALA A 42 -4.23 -9.29 -5.48
N VAL A 43 -5.43 -9.58 -5.99
CA VAL A 43 -6.55 -10.09 -5.17
C VAL A 43 -6.20 -11.42 -4.50
N GLU A 44 -5.70 -12.39 -5.26
CA GLU A 44 -5.29 -13.70 -4.73
C GLU A 44 -4.20 -13.59 -3.66
N SER A 45 -3.22 -12.71 -3.88
CA SER A 45 -2.15 -12.46 -2.91
C SER A 45 -2.66 -11.79 -1.64
N SER A 46 -3.60 -10.85 -1.78
CA SER A 46 -4.23 -10.18 -0.63
C SER A 46 -5.06 -11.14 0.22
N ILE A 47 -5.77 -12.09 -0.42
CA ILE A 47 -6.47 -13.17 0.29
C ILE A 47 -5.48 -14.06 1.05
N ALA A 48 -4.38 -14.44 0.42
CA ALA A 48 -3.36 -15.26 1.06
C ALA A 48 -2.73 -14.55 2.29
N ILE A 49 -2.48 -13.24 2.19
CA ILE A 49 -2.02 -12.42 3.32
C ILE A 49 -3.08 -12.41 4.43
N GLY A 50 -4.36 -12.16 4.09
CA GLY A 50 -5.45 -12.17 5.06
C GLY A 50 -5.54 -13.51 5.81
N LEU A 51 -5.43 -14.62 5.10
CA LEU A 51 -5.42 -15.96 5.71
C LEU A 51 -4.20 -16.19 6.61
N ALA A 52 -3.02 -15.69 6.21
CA ALA A 52 -1.82 -15.79 7.04
C ALA A 52 -1.88 -14.95 8.33
N LEU A 53 -2.72 -13.92 8.34
CA LEU A 53 -3.01 -13.06 9.50
C LEU A 53 -4.22 -13.57 10.32
N ASP A 54 -4.69 -14.78 10.06
CA ASP A 54 -5.89 -15.37 10.68
C ASP A 54 -7.15 -14.50 10.53
N CYS A 55 -7.23 -13.73 9.44
CA CYS A 55 -8.38 -12.87 9.15
C CYS A 55 -9.54 -13.66 8.52
N GLN A 56 -10.75 -13.17 8.75
CA GLN A 56 -11.91 -13.53 7.96
C GLN A 56 -11.79 -12.91 6.56
N ILE A 57 -12.12 -13.68 5.52
CA ILE A 57 -12.11 -13.18 4.14
C ILE A 57 -13.52 -12.74 3.74
N ALA A 58 -13.62 -11.53 3.23
CA ALA A 58 -14.89 -10.99 2.77
C ALA A 58 -15.43 -11.76 1.55
N SER A 59 -16.70 -12.12 1.58
CA SER A 59 -17.38 -12.70 0.41
C SER A 59 -17.57 -11.70 -0.73
N ASN A 60 -17.59 -10.40 -0.41
CA ASN A 60 -17.71 -9.29 -1.34
C ASN A 60 -16.77 -8.16 -0.92
N GLY A 61 -15.90 -7.74 -1.81
CA GLY A 61 -15.05 -6.58 -1.62
C GLY A 61 -15.50 -5.38 -2.46
N ARG A 62 -15.23 -4.18 -1.98
CA ARG A 62 -15.52 -2.95 -2.70
C ARG A 62 -14.35 -1.98 -2.63
N PHE A 63 -13.98 -1.40 -3.78
CA PHE A 63 -13.05 -0.30 -3.81
C PHE A 63 -13.74 1.04 -3.56
N ALA A 64 -13.06 1.90 -2.83
CA ALA A 64 -13.40 3.28 -2.61
C ALA A 64 -12.33 4.19 -3.24
N ARG A 65 -12.63 5.45 -3.41
CA ARG A 65 -11.68 6.48 -3.85
C ARG A 65 -11.44 7.44 -2.70
N GLN A 66 -10.19 7.53 -2.28
CA GLN A 66 -9.74 8.50 -1.30
C GLN A 66 -9.12 9.68 -2.05
N ASN A 67 -9.73 10.85 -1.97
CA ASN A 67 -9.20 12.05 -2.61
C ASN A 67 -7.87 12.44 -1.95
N TYR A 68 -6.87 12.65 -2.82
CA TYR A 68 -5.53 13.00 -2.40
C TYR A 68 -4.88 13.87 -3.47
N PHE A 69 -4.83 15.17 -3.19
CA PHE A 69 -4.33 16.17 -4.14
C PHE A 69 -2.86 16.45 -3.87
N TYR A 70 -2.01 15.60 -4.42
CA TYR A 70 -0.57 15.76 -4.31
C TYR A 70 0.12 15.35 -5.61
N PRO A 71 1.28 15.93 -5.97
CA PRO A 71 1.91 15.70 -7.28
C PRO A 71 2.22 14.25 -7.63
N ASP A 72 2.39 13.36 -6.64
CA ASP A 72 2.68 11.94 -6.85
C ASP A 72 1.43 11.10 -7.19
N LEU A 73 0.24 11.67 -7.10
CA LEU A 73 -1.01 11.03 -7.52
C LEU A 73 -1.61 11.74 -8.73
N ALA A 74 -1.28 11.26 -9.93
CA ALA A 74 -1.76 11.82 -11.19
C ALA A 74 -3.29 11.85 -11.31
N LYS A 75 -3.97 10.90 -10.67
CA LYS A 75 -5.43 10.77 -10.67
C LYS A 75 -6.14 11.70 -9.67
N ASN A 76 -5.40 12.35 -8.77
CA ASN A 76 -5.92 13.09 -7.62
C ASN A 76 -6.76 12.26 -6.63
N PHE A 77 -6.71 10.95 -6.72
CA PHE A 77 -7.28 10.01 -5.75
C PHE A 77 -6.45 8.73 -5.71
N GLN A 78 -6.48 8.07 -4.58
CA GLN A 78 -5.98 6.72 -4.40
C GLN A 78 -7.16 5.76 -4.34
N THR A 79 -7.07 4.65 -5.06
CA THR A 79 -8.04 3.57 -4.94
C THR A 79 -7.66 2.70 -3.76
N SER A 80 -8.58 2.52 -2.84
CA SER A 80 -8.39 1.80 -1.59
C SER A 80 -9.64 1.00 -1.25
N GLN A 81 -9.66 0.35 -0.09
CA GLN A 81 -10.86 -0.30 0.46
C GLN A 81 -11.07 0.21 1.89
N PHE A 82 -12.17 0.90 2.16
CA PHE A 82 -12.46 1.44 3.49
C PHE A 82 -13.52 0.59 4.22
N ASP A 83 -14.73 0.57 3.71
CA ASP A 83 -15.89 -0.10 4.31
C ASP A 83 -16.17 -1.50 3.73
N GLY A 84 -15.30 -1.98 2.86
CA GLY A 84 -15.38 -3.30 2.24
C GLY A 84 -13.99 -3.90 2.04
N PRO A 85 -13.17 -4.05 3.12
CA PRO A 85 -11.85 -4.63 3.01
C PRO A 85 -11.93 -6.08 2.58
N ILE A 86 -10.85 -6.59 1.97
CA ILE A 86 -10.79 -7.99 1.53
C ILE A 86 -10.64 -8.95 2.70
N ALA A 87 -10.00 -8.52 3.79
CA ALA A 87 -9.80 -9.31 5.00
C ALA A 87 -9.97 -8.43 6.25
N PHE A 88 -10.50 -9.01 7.33
CA PHE A 88 -10.82 -8.30 8.57
C PHE A 88 -10.82 -9.24 9.78
N GLU A 89 -10.69 -8.65 10.97
CA GLU A 89 -10.78 -9.37 12.26
C GLU A 89 -9.86 -10.58 12.35
N GLY A 90 -8.55 -10.32 12.24
CA GLY A 90 -7.52 -11.33 12.43
C GLY A 90 -6.70 -11.10 13.69
N GLU A 91 -5.70 -11.95 13.88
CA GLU A 91 -4.69 -11.78 14.91
C GLU A 91 -3.39 -12.49 14.55
N ILE A 92 -2.28 -11.97 15.03
CA ILE A 92 -0.99 -12.66 14.95
C ILE A 92 -0.31 -12.67 16.31
N SER A 93 0.44 -13.73 16.57
CA SER A 93 1.29 -13.86 17.74
C SER A 93 2.70 -13.36 17.40
N ILE A 94 3.22 -12.44 18.20
CA ILE A 94 4.59 -11.91 18.09
C ILE A 94 5.35 -12.33 19.34
N GLU A 95 6.49 -12.98 19.17
CA GLU A 95 7.43 -13.32 20.25
C GLU A 95 8.62 -12.37 20.20
N LEU A 96 8.84 -11.62 21.28
CA LEU A 96 9.99 -10.76 21.46
C LEU A 96 11.27 -11.57 21.76
N GLU A 97 12.43 -10.94 21.58
CA GLU A 97 13.73 -11.56 21.95
C GLU A 97 13.80 -11.99 23.42
N THR A 98 13.00 -11.38 24.27
CA THR A 98 12.85 -11.74 25.70
C THR A 98 12.08 -13.03 25.93
N GLY A 99 11.46 -13.62 24.90
CA GLY A 99 10.54 -14.75 25.00
C GLY A 99 9.11 -14.37 25.41
N GLU A 100 8.82 -13.08 25.56
CA GLU A 100 7.48 -12.58 25.86
C GLU A 100 6.63 -12.58 24.60
N VAL A 101 5.40 -13.10 24.69
CA VAL A 101 4.48 -13.26 23.55
C VAL A 101 3.36 -12.23 23.63
N PHE A 102 3.13 -11.52 22.55
CA PHE A 102 2.03 -10.57 22.40
C PHE A 102 1.09 -11.00 21.28
N MET A 103 -0.19 -10.90 21.53
CA MET A 103 -1.23 -11.03 20.50
C MET A 103 -1.50 -9.66 19.89
N VAL A 104 -1.29 -9.54 18.59
CA VAL A 104 -1.55 -8.31 17.83
C VAL A 104 -2.84 -8.48 17.05
N PRO A 105 -3.93 -7.85 17.48
CA PRO A 105 -5.20 -7.93 16.78
C PRO A 105 -5.14 -7.13 15.48
N ILE A 106 -5.56 -7.76 14.39
CA ILE A 106 -5.66 -7.14 13.07
C ILE A 106 -7.09 -6.65 12.88
N GLU A 107 -7.25 -5.37 12.58
CA GLU A 107 -8.55 -4.80 12.26
C GLU A 107 -8.96 -5.17 10.84
N ARG A 108 -8.05 -4.97 9.89
CA ARG A 108 -8.27 -5.29 8.47
C ARG A 108 -6.96 -5.40 7.71
N ALA A 109 -7.02 -6.11 6.61
CA ALA A 109 -6.05 -5.99 5.52
C ALA A 109 -6.82 -5.60 4.25
N HIS A 110 -6.36 -4.58 3.54
CA HIS A 110 -7.06 -4.06 2.39
C HIS A 110 -6.11 -3.70 1.24
N MET A 111 -6.64 -3.78 0.03
CA MET A 111 -5.89 -3.49 -1.19
C MET A 111 -5.83 -1.99 -1.45
N GLU A 112 -4.67 -1.55 -1.88
CA GLU A 112 -4.39 -0.19 -2.32
C GLU A 112 -3.51 -0.18 -3.56
N GLU A 113 -3.24 1.00 -4.08
CA GLU A 113 -2.26 1.26 -5.12
C GLU A 113 -1.23 2.28 -4.65
N ASP A 114 0.02 2.11 -5.06
CA ASP A 114 1.09 3.03 -4.70
C ASP A 114 0.99 4.34 -5.49
N ALA A 115 1.55 5.39 -4.91
CA ALA A 115 1.76 6.70 -5.55
C ALA A 115 3.03 6.71 -6.40
N GLY A 116 3.23 7.75 -7.18
CA GLY A 116 4.48 8.04 -7.86
C GLY A 116 5.61 8.33 -6.86
N LYS A 117 6.81 8.44 -7.37
CA LYS A 117 8.00 8.79 -6.58
C LYS A 117 8.29 10.28 -6.74
N LEU A 118 8.46 10.97 -5.61
CA LEU A 118 8.96 12.35 -5.58
C LEU A 118 10.45 12.36 -5.24
N THR A 119 11.23 13.10 -6.03
CA THR A 119 12.64 13.37 -5.74
C THR A 119 12.82 14.87 -5.62
N HIS A 120 13.18 15.32 -4.41
CA HIS A 120 13.44 16.72 -4.14
C HIS A 120 14.88 17.08 -4.52
N VAL A 121 15.03 18.13 -5.32
CA VAL A 121 16.33 18.61 -5.82
C VAL A 121 16.64 19.96 -5.19
N GLY A 122 17.91 20.15 -4.79
CA GLY A 122 18.33 21.27 -3.98
C GLY A 122 18.15 21.04 -2.48
N GLY A 123 18.76 21.87 -1.66
CA GLY A 123 18.74 21.73 -0.20
C GLY A 123 19.72 20.66 0.35
N ALA A 124 20.07 20.79 1.62
CA ALA A 124 21.10 19.98 2.26
C ALA A 124 20.62 18.57 2.69
N THR A 125 19.29 18.32 2.72
CA THR A 125 18.73 17.14 3.39
C THR A 125 17.92 16.21 2.47
N GLY A 126 17.73 16.55 1.18
CA GLY A 126 16.86 15.82 0.27
C GLY A 126 15.36 15.87 0.65
N ARG A 127 14.99 16.69 1.64
CA ARG A 127 13.60 16.92 2.06
C ARG A 127 13.00 18.07 1.25
N ILE A 128 11.66 18.16 1.26
CA ILE A 128 10.93 19.25 0.59
C ILE A 128 11.31 20.64 1.10
N GLN A 129 11.68 20.74 2.38
CA GLN A 129 12.19 21.98 2.97
C GLN A 129 13.54 22.34 2.37
N GLY A 130 13.60 23.49 1.69
CA GLY A 130 14.81 23.97 1.01
C GLY A 130 15.04 23.39 -0.38
N ALA A 131 14.13 22.55 -0.89
CA ALA A 131 14.19 22.09 -2.26
C ALA A 131 13.83 23.22 -3.23
N GLU A 132 14.58 23.33 -4.33
CA GLU A 132 14.31 24.31 -5.41
C GLU A 132 13.16 23.81 -6.30
N TYR A 133 13.10 22.49 -6.54
CA TYR A 133 12.04 21.83 -7.30
C TYR A 133 11.95 20.35 -6.93
N SER A 134 10.89 19.70 -7.42
CA SER A 134 10.71 18.26 -7.27
C SER A 134 10.47 17.61 -8.63
N LEU A 135 11.09 16.46 -8.82
CA LEU A 135 10.83 15.58 -9.97
C LEU A 135 9.81 14.54 -9.57
N VAL A 136 8.88 14.24 -10.48
CA VAL A 136 7.84 13.22 -10.27
C VAL A 136 8.06 12.09 -11.27
N ASP A 137 8.18 10.88 -10.76
CA ASP A 137 8.23 9.65 -11.53
C ASP A 137 7.00 8.79 -11.23
N TYR A 138 6.15 8.61 -12.23
CA TYR A 138 4.92 7.81 -12.12
C TYR A 138 5.11 6.32 -12.46
N ASN A 139 6.32 5.84 -12.66
CA ASN A 139 6.55 4.40 -12.91
C ASN A 139 6.03 3.53 -11.77
N ARG A 140 6.13 4.00 -10.52
CA ARG A 140 5.60 3.30 -9.35
C ARG A 140 4.07 3.47 -9.18
N ALA A 141 3.48 4.54 -9.71
CA ALA A 141 2.05 4.80 -9.57
C ALA A 141 1.21 3.62 -10.05
N GLY A 142 0.34 3.12 -9.18
CA GLY A 142 -0.52 1.97 -9.47
C GLY A 142 0.10 0.60 -9.15
N VAL A 143 1.29 0.53 -8.56
CA VAL A 143 1.85 -0.73 -8.03
C VAL A 143 0.93 -1.26 -6.94
N PRO A 144 0.60 -2.57 -6.92
CA PRO A 144 -0.32 -3.11 -5.92
C PRO A 144 0.27 -3.09 -4.52
N LEU A 145 -0.52 -2.61 -3.57
CA LEU A 145 -0.23 -2.62 -2.13
C LEU A 145 -1.29 -3.41 -1.37
N VAL A 146 -0.89 -3.93 -0.21
CA VAL A 146 -1.79 -4.31 0.88
C VAL A 146 -1.41 -3.51 2.10
N GLU A 147 -2.38 -2.80 2.66
CA GLU A 147 -2.24 -2.16 3.96
C GLU A 147 -2.83 -3.06 5.03
N ILE A 148 -2.05 -3.33 6.08
CA ILE A 148 -2.45 -4.12 7.24
C ILE A 148 -2.62 -3.16 8.41
N VAL A 149 -3.83 -3.06 8.93
CA VAL A 149 -4.19 -2.16 10.02
C VAL A 149 -4.39 -2.99 11.29
N THR A 150 -3.62 -2.71 12.32
CA THR A 150 -3.77 -3.33 13.63
C THR A 150 -4.76 -2.54 14.49
N LYS A 151 -5.41 -3.22 15.43
CA LYS A 151 -6.09 -2.54 16.55
C LYS A 151 -5.05 -2.10 17.60
N PRO A 152 -5.39 -1.19 18.51
CA PRO A 152 -4.49 -0.82 19.61
C PRO A 152 -4.11 -2.04 20.45
N ILE A 153 -2.81 -2.15 20.78
CA ILE A 153 -2.28 -3.21 21.64
C ILE A 153 -2.21 -2.63 23.05
N TYR A 154 -3.14 -3.00 23.91
CA TYR A 154 -3.22 -2.48 25.27
C TYR A 154 -2.14 -3.12 26.16
N GLY A 155 -1.59 -2.32 27.09
CA GLY A 155 -0.59 -2.77 28.06
C GLY A 155 0.82 -2.95 27.51
N ALA A 156 1.08 -2.55 26.25
CA ALA A 156 2.37 -2.72 25.59
C ALA A 156 3.11 -1.40 25.27
N LEU A 157 2.76 -0.31 25.95
CA LEU A 157 3.29 1.01 25.64
C LEU A 157 4.82 1.10 25.79
N ASP A 158 5.35 0.51 26.84
CA ASP A 158 6.79 0.43 27.15
C ASP A 158 7.56 -0.52 26.22
N LYS A 159 6.85 -1.41 25.52
CA LYS A 159 7.38 -2.37 24.55
C LYS A 159 7.12 -1.96 23.10
N ALA A 160 6.49 -0.81 22.85
CA ALA A 160 6.05 -0.41 21.52
C ALA A 160 7.17 -0.42 20.45
N PRO A 161 8.42 0.04 20.73
CA PRO A 161 9.48 -0.02 19.71
C PRO A 161 9.89 -1.46 19.35
N GLU A 162 9.96 -2.36 20.34
CA GLU A 162 10.32 -3.77 20.14
C GLU A 162 9.22 -4.50 19.37
N LEU A 163 7.96 -4.28 19.74
CA LEU A 163 6.79 -4.84 19.05
C LEU A 163 6.73 -4.37 17.59
N ALA A 164 6.95 -3.10 17.35
CA ALA A 164 6.97 -2.57 15.99
C ALA A 164 8.08 -3.20 15.14
N ALA A 165 9.27 -3.36 15.70
CA ALA A 165 10.41 -3.95 15.00
C ALA A 165 10.20 -5.45 14.70
N THR A 166 9.50 -6.18 15.58
CA THR A 166 9.25 -7.62 15.40
C THR A 166 8.04 -7.87 14.49
N TYR A 167 7.08 -6.94 14.46
CA TYR A 167 5.89 -7.02 13.60
C TYR A 167 6.22 -6.86 12.12
N VAL A 168 7.19 -6.02 11.75
CA VAL A 168 7.63 -5.74 10.37
C VAL A 168 8.59 -6.82 9.89
#